data_68f151bc83c7738c3e8644d1ceb413f0
#
_entry.id   68f151bc83c7738c3e8644d1ceb413f0
#
_cell.length_a   1.000
_cell.length_b   1.000
_cell.length_c   1.000
_cell.angle_alpha   90.00
_cell.angle_beta   90.00
_cell.angle_gamma   90.00
#
_symmetry.space_group_name_H-M   'P 1'
#
loop_
_entity.id
_entity.type
_entity.pdbx_description
1 polymer ?
#
loop_
_entity_poly.entity_id
_entity_poly.type
_entity_poly.pdbx_seq_one_letter_code
_entity_poly.pdbx_strand_id
1 'polypeptide(L)'
;MTTNLGTLKSRLRAAIAVAFHAASFHRWRHRGKVIVLMYHRVLTSEEVAHQSVQSGMYVLDSVFAQHMSFVKNACTVLSLQELLDLWQNGAWNEQARYCVITFDDGWVDNYRHAYPVLKRLGIPATIFLPTDYVGTEEWFWPDQMAYLLKILAERGGRAEALKGIEGVLSGFLNGDVRPLVEVLGRREQMTDEIIERCKQMPIQRIHQLLDDMAAELGVSLPQERVIVNWDEVREMSQAGVSFGSHSCSHRIMTTIAPDEVSKELLKSKQVLLGEGVNYVPVFCYPNGNSDPHIQSQVRACGYEAAVSVQIGVEGSRPRNLFAINRVGIHNDVTNTIPLFSWRLFGPLPRSA
;
A
#
# COMPACT_ATOMS: atom_id res chain seq x y z
N MET A 1 5.41 0.07 -31.78
CA MET A 1 5.86 -1.35 -31.60
C MET A 1 5.93 -1.79 -30.14
N THR A 2 5.94 -0.92 -29.17
CA THR A 2 6.03 -1.22 -27.73
C THR A 2 4.76 -1.79 -27.09
N THR A 3 3.57 -1.47 -27.59
CA THR A 3 2.26 -1.96 -27.10
C THR A 3 2.03 -3.47 -27.29
N ASN A 4 2.66 -4.10 -28.30
CA ASN A 4 2.48 -5.53 -28.60
C ASN A 4 3.31 -6.45 -27.67
N LEU A 5 4.45 -5.98 -27.18
CA LEU A 5 5.31 -6.78 -26.27
C LEU A 5 4.74 -6.88 -24.84
N GLY A 6 4.12 -5.81 -24.33
CA GLY A 6 3.49 -5.78 -23.01
C GLY A 6 2.29 -6.71 -22.91
N THR A 7 1.43 -6.69 -23.94
CA THR A 7 0.27 -7.58 -24.05
C THR A 7 0.67 -9.05 -24.21
N LEU A 8 1.74 -9.35 -24.94
CA LEU A 8 2.24 -10.72 -25.11
C LEU A 8 2.81 -11.28 -23.79
N LYS A 9 3.61 -10.49 -23.07
CA LYS A 9 4.14 -10.85 -21.74
C LYS A 9 3.02 -11.10 -20.72
N SER A 10 1.99 -10.27 -20.72
CA SER A 10 0.83 -10.42 -19.84
C SER A 10 0.06 -11.71 -20.14
N ARG A 11 -0.22 -12.01 -21.41
CA ARG A 11 -0.89 -13.24 -21.83
C ARG A 11 -0.08 -14.50 -21.52
N LEU A 12 1.23 -14.47 -21.74
CA LEU A 12 2.12 -15.59 -21.39
C LEU A 12 2.13 -15.84 -19.88
N ARG A 13 2.23 -14.77 -19.06
CA ARG A 13 2.15 -14.87 -17.62
C ARG A 13 0.83 -15.46 -17.16
N ALA A 14 -0.30 -15.03 -17.73
CA ALA A 14 -1.61 -15.58 -17.42
C ALA A 14 -1.72 -17.06 -17.77
N ALA A 15 -1.22 -17.50 -18.93
CA ALA A 15 -1.21 -18.90 -19.32
C ALA A 15 -0.37 -19.78 -18.38
N ILE A 16 0.82 -19.29 -18.00
CA ILE A 16 1.69 -19.98 -17.02
C ILE A 16 0.98 -20.09 -15.67
N ALA A 17 0.33 -19.00 -15.20
CA ALA A 17 -0.39 -18.99 -13.95
C ALA A 17 -1.56 -19.98 -13.93
N VAL A 18 -2.30 -20.07 -15.03
CA VAL A 18 -3.39 -21.05 -15.18
C VAL A 18 -2.84 -22.48 -15.12
N ALA A 19 -1.78 -22.79 -15.86
CA ALA A 19 -1.15 -24.12 -15.85
C ALA A 19 -0.61 -24.48 -14.45
N PHE A 20 0.04 -23.54 -13.76
CA PHE A 20 0.55 -23.70 -12.40
C PHE A 20 -0.57 -23.99 -11.41
N HIS A 21 -1.66 -23.24 -11.50
CA HIS A 21 -2.80 -23.40 -10.60
C HIS A 21 -3.52 -24.73 -10.87
N ALA A 22 -3.79 -25.06 -12.15
CA ALA A 22 -4.45 -26.32 -12.56
C ALA A 22 -3.63 -27.57 -12.15
N ALA A 23 -2.31 -27.51 -12.24
CA ALA A 23 -1.41 -28.56 -11.78
C ALA A 23 -1.28 -28.65 -10.26
N SER A 24 -1.98 -27.78 -9.53
CA SER A 24 -1.96 -27.73 -8.04
C SER A 24 -0.57 -27.55 -7.43
N PHE A 25 0.40 -27.00 -8.17
CA PHE A 25 1.76 -26.75 -7.64
C PHE A 25 1.76 -25.84 -6.40
N HIS A 26 0.78 -24.95 -6.28
CA HIS A 26 0.60 -24.12 -5.10
C HIS A 26 0.43 -24.94 -3.81
N ARG A 27 -0.05 -26.20 -3.87
CA ARG A 27 -0.27 -27.04 -2.68
C ARG A 27 1.02 -27.55 -2.03
N TRP A 28 2.12 -27.53 -2.75
CA TRP A 28 3.42 -28.08 -2.29
C TRP A 28 4.43 -26.99 -1.92
N ARG A 29 4.18 -25.77 -2.41
CA ARG A 29 5.10 -24.64 -2.20
C ARG A 29 4.86 -23.98 -0.82
N HIS A 30 5.94 -23.41 -0.27
CA HIS A 30 5.93 -22.60 0.94
C HIS A 30 5.42 -23.30 2.22
N ARG A 31 5.57 -24.63 2.33
CA ARG A 31 5.43 -25.32 3.60
C ARG A 31 6.51 -24.81 4.56
N GLY A 32 6.19 -24.65 5.85
CA GLY A 32 7.06 -24.07 6.85
C GLY A 32 7.40 -22.59 6.55
N LYS A 33 6.54 -21.88 5.80
CA LYS A 33 6.71 -20.46 5.48
C LYS A 33 5.46 -19.67 5.83
N VAL A 34 5.67 -18.35 6.06
CA VAL A 34 4.59 -17.37 6.15
C VAL A 34 4.69 -16.39 4.99
N ILE A 35 3.55 -16.10 4.40
CA ILE A 35 3.34 -15.06 3.38
C ILE A 35 2.60 -13.93 4.07
N VAL A 36 3.20 -12.75 4.15
CA VAL A 36 2.54 -11.54 4.64
C VAL A 36 2.04 -10.76 3.44
N LEU A 37 0.72 -10.64 3.28
CA LEU A 37 0.09 -9.94 2.16
C LEU A 37 0.00 -8.45 2.46
N MET A 38 0.33 -7.63 1.48
CA MET A 38 0.22 -6.18 1.55
C MET A 38 -0.84 -5.71 0.55
N TYR A 39 -1.94 -5.22 1.06
CA TYR A 39 -3.00 -4.51 0.34
C TYR A 39 -2.94 -3.03 0.69
N HIS A 40 -3.58 -2.19 -0.14
CA HIS A 40 -3.87 -0.79 0.16
C HIS A 40 -5.37 -0.57 0.05
N ARG A 41 -5.90 -0.41 -1.16
CA ARG A 41 -7.30 -0.10 -1.41
C ARG A 41 -8.10 -1.31 -1.88
N VAL A 42 -9.37 -1.37 -1.49
CA VAL A 42 -10.36 -2.34 -2.01
C VAL A 42 -11.54 -1.55 -2.55
N LEU A 43 -11.67 -1.49 -3.88
CA LEU A 43 -12.59 -0.61 -4.57
C LEU A 43 -13.60 -1.37 -5.40
N THR A 44 -14.79 -0.79 -5.59
CA THR A 44 -15.75 -1.25 -6.60
C THR A 44 -15.28 -0.84 -8.00
N SER A 45 -15.80 -1.49 -9.04
CA SER A 45 -15.52 -1.10 -10.42
C SER A 45 -16.00 0.33 -10.73
N GLU A 46 -17.06 0.78 -10.07
CA GLU A 46 -17.59 2.13 -10.21
C GLU A 46 -16.64 3.17 -9.61
N GLU A 47 -16.14 2.93 -8.39
CA GLU A 47 -15.16 3.81 -7.75
C GLU A 47 -13.89 3.94 -8.59
N VAL A 48 -13.35 2.83 -9.12
CA VAL A 48 -12.17 2.86 -10.01
C VAL A 48 -12.44 3.69 -11.28
N ALA A 49 -13.65 3.65 -11.83
CA ALA A 49 -13.99 4.44 -13.02
C ALA A 49 -14.03 5.96 -12.74
N HIS A 50 -14.38 6.35 -11.51
CA HIS A 50 -14.57 7.77 -11.15
C HIS A 50 -13.35 8.38 -10.44
N GLN A 51 -12.56 7.58 -9.71
CA GLN A 51 -11.41 8.05 -8.96
C GLN A 51 -10.12 8.02 -9.78
N SER A 52 -9.12 8.78 -9.35
CA SER A 52 -7.75 8.72 -9.88
C SER A 52 -6.89 7.83 -8.99
N VAL A 53 -6.98 6.52 -9.18
CA VAL A 53 -6.22 5.55 -8.37
C VAL A 53 -5.14 4.92 -9.23
N GLN A 54 -3.91 4.88 -8.72
CA GLN A 54 -2.80 4.19 -9.37
C GLN A 54 -3.09 2.68 -9.44
N SER A 55 -2.76 2.05 -10.57
CA SER A 55 -3.06 0.62 -10.83
C SER A 55 -2.43 -0.33 -9.80
N GLY A 56 -1.29 0.05 -9.23
CA GLY A 56 -0.59 -0.71 -8.18
C GLY A 56 -1.19 -0.60 -6.78
N MET A 57 -2.20 0.25 -6.56
CA MET A 57 -2.69 0.61 -5.23
C MET A 57 -4.02 -0.05 -4.85
N TYR A 58 -4.67 -0.79 -5.74
CA TYR A 58 -6.00 -1.35 -5.43
C TYR A 58 -6.21 -2.77 -5.93
N VAL A 59 -7.22 -3.42 -5.36
CA VAL A 59 -7.90 -4.60 -5.90
C VAL A 59 -9.40 -4.33 -5.96
N LEU A 60 -10.12 -4.98 -6.89
CA LEU A 60 -11.58 -4.93 -6.88
C LEU A 60 -12.14 -5.70 -5.67
N ASP A 61 -13.25 -5.25 -5.12
CA ASP A 61 -13.96 -5.84 -3.98
C ASP A 61 -14.32 -7.32 -4.22
N SER A 62 -14.80 -7.62 -5.42
CA SER A 62 -15.12 -8.98 -5.86
C SER A 62 -13.86 -9.87 -5.98
N VAL A 63 -12.73 -9.30 -6.40
CA VAL A 63 -11.44 -9.98 -6.47
C VAL A 63 -10.89 -10.20 -5.06
N PHE A 64 -10.99 -9.21 -4.18
CA PHE A 64 -10.59 -9.34 -2.77
C PHE A 64 -11.34 -10.48 -2.07
N ALA A 65 -12.67 -10.57 -2.26
CA ALA A 65 -13.47 -11.65 -1.68
C ALA A 65 -13.03 -13.04 -2.17
N GLN A 66 -12.65 -13.16 -3.44
CA GLN A 66 -12.08 -14.41 -3.99
C GLN A 66 -10.69 -14.71 -3.39
N HIS A 67 -9.83 -13.70 -3.23
CA HIS A 67 -8.52 -13.85 -2.58
C HIS A 67 -8.66 -14.37 -1.16
N MET A 68 -9.55 -13.79 -0.35
CA MET A 68 -9.77 -14.22 1.04
C MET A 68 -10.31 -15.64 1.13
N SER A 69 -11.24 -16.01 0.26
CA SER A 69 -11.73 -17.38 0.17
C SER A 69 -10.63 -18.38 -0.20
N PHE A 70 -9.77 -18.02 -1.16
CA PHE A 70 -8.64 -18.84 -1.56
C PHE A 70 -7.62 -19.01 -0.44
N VAL A 71 -7.22 -17.91 0.24
CA VAL A 71 -6.24 -17.93 1.32
C VAL A 71 -6.74 -18.77 2.50
N LYS A 72 -8.01 -18.61 2.89
CA LYS A 72 -8.64 -19.40 3.96
C LYS A 72 -8.57 -20.91 3.70
N ASN A 73 -8.69 -21.32 2.43
CA ASN A 73 -8.63 -22.74 2.04
C ASN A 73 -7.18 -23.24 1.84
N ALA A 74 -6.25 -22.35 1.51
CA ALA A 74 -4.89 -22.72 1.12
C ALA A 74 -3.87 -22.59 2.26
N CYS A 75 -4.13 -21.77 3.28
CA CYS A 75 -3.19 -21.42 4.33
C CYS A 75 -3.85 -21.45 5.72
N THR A 76 -3.02 -21.57 6.76
CA THR A 76 -3.40 -21.22 8.13
C THR A 76 -3.27 -19.71 8.25
N VAL A 77 -4.38 -19.00 8.32
CA VAL A 77 -4.38 -17.53 8.43
C VAL A 77 -4.14 -17.16 9.89
N LEU A 78 -3.19 -16.28 10.13
CA LEU A 78 -2.81 -15.75 11.44
C LEU A 78 -3.02 -14.24 11.48
N SER A 79 -3.32 -13.72 12.65
CA SER A 79 -3.08 -12.31 12.94
C SER A 79 -1.58 -12.01 12.98
N LEU A 80 -1.21 -10.76 12.85
CA LEU A 80 0.20 -10.36 12.93
C LEU A 80 0.77 -10.61 14.35
N GLN A 81 -0.03 -10.46 15.40
CA GLN A 81 0.37 -10.78 16.77
C GLN A 81 0.65 -12.27 16.94
N GLU A 82 -0.25 -13.14 16.47
CA GLU A 82 -0.02 -14.60 16.51
C GLU A 82 1.26 -15.00 15.77
N LEU A 83 1.60 -14.33 14.67
CA LEU A 83 2.86 -14.56 13.96
C LEU A 83 4.07 -14.18 14.84
N LEU A 84 4.04 -13.02 15.51
CA LEU A 84 5.11 -12.62 16.43
C LEU A 84 5.26 -13.62 17.58
N ASP A 85 4.15 -14.06 18.16
CA ASP A 85 4.13 -15.05 19.24
C ASP A 85 4.73 -16.39 18.80
N LEU A 86 4.42 -16.86 17.59
CA LEU A 86 5.01 -18.09 17.03
C LEU A 86 6.53 -17.97 16.86
N TRP A 87 7.01 -16.81 16.42
CA TRP A 87 8.46 -16.57 16.28
C TRP A 87 9.18 -16.48 17.63
N GLN A 88 8.53 -15.92 18.64
CA GLN A 88 9.09 -15.80 20.00
C GLN A 88 9.08 -17.15 20.73
N ASN A 89 7.97 -17.88 20.65
CA ASN A 89 7.76 -19.11 21.43
C ASN A 89 8.32 -20.38 20.76
N GLY A 90 8.75 -20.29 19.50
CA GLY A 90 9.32 -21.42 18.74
C GLY A 90 8.31 -22.52 18.39
N ALA A 91 7.01 -22.26 18.48
CA ALA A 91 5.94 -23.23 18.19
C ALA A 91 5.63 -23.34 16.68
N TRP A 92 6.66 -23.29 15.84
CA TRP A 92 6.52 -23.29 14.38
C TRP A 92 6.26 -24.70 13.82
N ASN A 93 5.25 -24.82 12.98
CA ASN A 93 4.95 -26.05 12.27
C ASN A 93 5.50 -25.99 10.82
N GLU A 94 6.54 -26.79 10.55
CA GLU A 94 7.20 -26.86 9.23
C GLU A 94 6.29 -27.44 8.11
N GLN A 95 5.15 -28.04 8.44
CA GLN A 95 4.19 -28.55 7.45
C GLN A 95 3.07 -27.54 7.17
N ALA A 96 2.85 -26.56 8.04
CA ALA A 96 1.87 -25.52 7.83
C ALA A 96 2.32 -24.52 6.76
N ARG A 97 1.38 -23.82 6.16
CA ARG A 97 1.59 -22.62 5.36
C ARG A 97 0.81 -21.50 6.01
N TYR A 98 1.54 -20.52 6.48
CA TYR A 98 0.95 -19.42 7.18
C TYR A 98 0.70 -18.24 6.23
N CYS A 99 -0.34 -17.48 6.49
CA CYS A 99 -0.65 -16.25 5.79
C CYS A 99 -1.10 -15.18 6.78
N VAL A 100 -0.60 -13.97 6.62
CA VAL A 100 -1.04 -12.78 7.37
C VAL A 100 -1.55 -11.75 6.38
N ILE A 101 -2.67 -11.10 6.69
CA ILE A 101 -3.28 -10.07 5.85
C ILE A 101 -2.96 -8.70 6.44
N THR A 102 -2.33 -7.83 5.65
CA THR A 102 -2.08 -6.45 6.06
C THR A 102 -2.61 -5.46 5.04
N PHE A 103 -3.03 -4.29 5.52
CA PHE A 103 -3.41 -3.13 4.73
C PHE A 103 -2.59 -1.94 5.19
N ASP A 104 -2.14 -1.13 4.24
CA ASP A 104 -1.45 0.12 4.54
C ASP A 104 -2.41 1.30 4.37
N ASP A 105 -2.06 2.46 4.93
CA ASP A 105 -2.72 3.77 4.79
C ASP A 105 -4.05 3.96 5.51
N GLY A 106 -4.79 2.91 5.84
CA GLY A 106 -6.07 3.04 6.53
C GLY A 106 -7.18 3.65 5.69
N TRP A 107 -7.23 3.38 4.39
CA TRP A 107 -8.28 3.88 3.49
C TRP A 107 -9.69 3.51 3.96
N VAL A 108 -10.65 4.40 3.79
CA VAL A 108 -12.05 4.17 4.19
C VAL A 108 -12.68 2.98 3.47
N ASP A 109 -12.21 2.62 2.30
CA ASP A 109 -12.64 1.44 1.55
C ASP A 109 -12.22 0.13 2.23
N ASN A 110 -11.21 0.14 3.09
CA ASN A 110 -10.89 -1.00 3.95
C ASN A 110 -12.04 -1.30 4.92
N TYR A 111 -12.68 -0.27 5.48
CA TYR A 111 -13.89 -0.43 6.29
C TYR A 111 -15.11 -0.80 5.44
N ARG A 112 -15.33 -0.11 4.31
CA ARG A 112 -16.54 -0.27 3.50
C ARG A 112 -16.59 -1.61 2.76
N HIS A 113 -15.48 -2.08 2.22
CA HIS A 113 -15.44 -3.23 1.30
C HIS A 113 -14.62 -4.41 1.83
N ALA A 114 -13.45 -4.19 2.45
CA ALA A 114 -12.63 -5.30 2.95
C ALA A 114 -13.18 -5.88 4.25
N TYR A 115 -13.48 -5.04 5.24
CA TYR A 115 -13.93 -5.47 6.56
C TYR A 115 -15.17 -6.39 6.55
N PRO A 116 -16.25 -6.14 5.80
CA PRO A 116 -17.38 -7.06 5.73
C PRO A 116 -17.02 -8.46 5.23
N VAL A 117 -16.05 -8.55 4.32
CA VAL A 117 -15.54 -9.84 3.81
C VAL A 117 -14.72 -10.56 4.89
N LEU A 118 -13.80 -9.85 5.55
CA LEU A 118 -12.97 -10.37 6.63
C LEU A 118 -13.82 -10.88 7.77
N LYS A 119 -14.79 -10.07 8.25
CA LYS A 119 -15.74 -10.40 9.32
C LYS A 119 -16.54 -11.66 8.99
N ARG A 120 -17.13 -11.72 7.80
CA ARG A 120 -17.92 -12.88 7.35
C ARG A 120 -17.10 -14.16 7.29
N LEU A 121 -15.84 -14.08 6.91
CA LEU A 121 -14.96 -15.24 6.77
C LEU A 121 -14.21 -15.57 8.06
N GLY A 122 -14.26 -14.72 9.09
CA GLY A 122 -13.48 -14.87 10.31
C GLY A 122 -11.97 -14.81 10.07
N ILE A 123 -11.53 -13.92 9.17
CA ILE A 123 -10.13 -13.75 8.79
C ILE A 123 -9.56 -12.55 9.57
N PRO A 124 -8.52 -12.74 10.41
CA PRO A 124 -7.83 -11.64 11.06
C PRO A 124 -7.04 -10.83 10.02
N ALA A 125 -6.92 -9.53 10.27
CA ALA A 125 -6.11 -8.62 9.46
C ALA A 125 -5.51 -7.52 10.32
N THR A 126 -4.44 -6.89 9.82
CA THR A 126 -3.84 -5.71 10.45
C THR A 126 -3.91 -4.53 9.48
N ILE A 127 -4.37 -3.37 9.95
CA ILE A 127 -4.37 -2.12 9.19
C ILE A 127 -3.34 -1.18 9.81
N PHE A 128 -2.41 -0.67 9.01
CA PHE A 128 -1.41 0.31 9.44
C PHE A 128 -1.94 1.72 9.19
N LEU A 129 -2.04 2.52 10.28
CA LEU A 129 -2.68 3.82 10.27
C LEU A 129 -1.68 4.97 10.34
N PRO A 130 -1.74 5.94 9.42
CA PRO A 130 -1.11 7.26 9.56
C PRO A 130 -1.99 8.12 10.46
N THR A 131 -1.63 8.22 11.74
CA THR A 131 -2.55 8.64 12.81
C THR A 131 -3.05 10.08 12.71
N ASP A 132 -2.31 10.98 12.05
CA ASP A 132 -2.74 12.38 11.87
C ASP A 132 -3.82 12.51 10.78
N TYR A 133 -3.99 11.51 9.91
CA TYR A 133 -5.03 11.49 8.87
C TYR A 133 -6.35 10.86 9.30
N VAL A 134 -6.34 10.06 10.38
CA VAL A 134 -7.54 9.34 10.84
C VAL A 134 -8.64 10.33 11.25
N GLY A 135 -9.77 10.26 10.55
CA GLY A 135 -10.94 11.11 10.81
C GLY A 135 -10.87 12.51 10.21
N THR A 136 -9.85 12.82 9.43
CA THR A 136 -9.71 14.11 8.73
C THR A 136 -10.23 14.04 7.29
N GLU A 137 -10.35 15.19 6.64
CA GLU A 137 -10.66 15.32 5.22
C GLU A 137 -9.39 15.50 4.37
N GLU A 138 -8.22 15.38 4.99
CA GLU A 138 -6.94 15.52 4.30
C GLU A 138 -6.63 14.29 3.46
N TRP A 139 -6.17 14.54 2.25
CA TRP A 139 -5.67 13.52 1.33
C TRP A 139 -4.15 13.45 1.39
N PHE A 140 -3.59 12.29 1.12
CA PHE A 140 -2.15 12.19 0.88
C PHE A 140 -1.76 13.03 -0.34
N TRP A 141 -0.62 13.69 -0.26
CA TRP A 141 -0.14 14.54 -1.33
C TRP A 141 -0.02 13.82 -2.71
N PRO A 142 0.34 12.52 -2.81
CA PRO A 142 0.34 11.82 -4.10
C PRO A 142 -1.06 11.73 -4.73
N ASP A 143 -2.10 11.54 -3.91
CA ASP A 143 -3.48 11.47 -4.38
C ASP A 143 -4.01 12.84 -4.80
N GLN A 144 -3.61 13.91 -4.08
CA GLN A 144 -3.87 15.29 -4.50
C GLN A 144 -3.21 15.60 -5.87
N MET A 145 -1.95 15.18 -6.06
CA MET A 145 -1.22 15.30 -7.32
C MET A 145 -1.94 14.54 -8.45
N ALA A 146 -2.32 13.28 -8.20
CA ALA A 146 -3.05 12.46 -9.18
C ALA A 146 -4.40 13.08 -9.56
N TYR A 147 -5.10 13.68 -8.60
CA TYR A 147 -6.35 14.41 -8.84
C TYR A 147 -6.15 15.63 -9.76
N LEU A 148 -5.16 16.48 -9.47
CA LEU A 148 -4.87 17.67 -10.29
C LEU A 148 -4.45 17.30 -11.73
N LEU A 149 -3.61 16.27 -11.87
CA LEU A 149 -3.21 15.76 -13.18
C LEU A 149 -4.37 15.14 -13.97
N LYS A 150 -5.35 14.53 -13.27
CA LYS A 150 -6.60 14.05 -13.89
C LYS A 150 -7.42 15.21 -14.45
N ILE A 151 -7.64 16.25 -13.66
CA ILE A 151 -8.37 17.43 -14.11
C ILE A 151 -7.71 18.06 -15.33
N LEU A 152 -6.39 18.21 -15.31
CA LEU A 152 -5.63 18.71 -16.46
C LEU A 152 -5.90 17.88 -17.72
N ALA A 153 -5.89 16.55 -17.60
CA ALA A 153 -6.14 15.66 -18.73
C ALA A 153 -7.60 15.72 -19.22
N GLU A 154 -8.59 15.81 -18.33
CA GLU A 154 -10.02 15.88 -18.66
C GLU A 154 -10.42 17.18 -19.32
N ARG A 155 -9.75 18.29 -19.01
CA ARG A 155 -9.97 19.59 -19.68
C ARG A 155 -9.45 19.64 -21.11
N GLY A 156 -9.04 18.49 -21.67
CA GLY A 156 -8.66 18.33 -23.07
C GLY A 156 -7.41 19.11 -23.47
N GLY A 157 -6.51 19.34 -22.52
CA GLY A 157 -5.19 19.92 -22.80
C GLY A 157 -5.28 21.26 -23.54
N ARG A 158 -6.11 22.21 -23.07
CA ARG A 158 -6.03 23.59 -23.59
C ARG A 158 -4.59 24.03 -23.49
N ALA A 159 -4.01 24.45 -24.62
CA ALA A 159 -2.57 24.73 -24.73
C ALA A 159 -2.05 25.73 -23.66
N GLU A 160 -2.91 26.62 -23.19
CA GLU A 160 -2.62 27.57 -22.11
C GLU A 160 -2.50 26.88 -20.75
N ALA A 161 -3.46 26.02 -20.37
CA ALA A 161 -3.41 25.28 -19.09
C ALA A 161 -2.22 24.31 -19.04
N LEU A 162 -1.91 23.66 -20.17
CA LEU A 162 -0.72 22.80 -20.27
C LEU A 162 0.58 23.59 -20.07
N LYS A 163 0.70 24.77 -20.71
CA LYS A 163 1.88 25.63 -20.53
C LYS A 163 1.99 26.17 -19.11
N GLY A 164 0.86 26.55 -18.50
CA GLY A 164 0.84 27.01 -17.11
C GLY A 164 1.35 25.93 -16.15
N ILE A 165 0.77 24.74 -16.23
CA ILE A 165 1.20 23.60 -15.38
C ILE A 165 2.64 23.14 -15.70
N GLU A 166 3.05 23.15 -16.97
CA GLU A 166 4.45 22.88 -17.35
C GLU A 166 5.39 23.92 -16.73
N GLY A 167 5.01 25.20 -16.73
CA GLY A 167 5.76 26.27 -16.06
C GLY A 167 5.86 26.05 -14.55
N VAL A 168 4.75 25.72 -13.88
CA VAL A 168 4.74 25.38 -12.45
C VAL A 168 5.66 24.18 -12.18
N LEU A 169 5.45 23.04 -12.83
CA LEU A 169 6.24 21.84 -12.62
C LEU A 169 7.74 22.06 -12.89
N SER A 170 8.08 22.80 -13.94
CA SER A 170 9.48 23.13 -14.28
C SER A 170 10.16 23.95 -13.19
N GLY A 171 9.44 24.86 -12.55
CA GLY A 171 9.95 25.65 -11.42
C GLY A 171 10.27 24.80 -10.18
N PHE A 172 9.55 23.72 -9.97
CA PHE A 172 9.75 22.81 -8.82
C PHE A 172 10.69 21.63 -9.12
N LEU A 173 10.62 21.07 -10.33
CA LEU A 173 11.33 19.85 -10.74
C LEU A 173 12.62 20.11 -11.53
N ASN A 174 13.23 21.28 -11.35
CA ASN A 174 14.49 21.69 -12.00
C ASN A 174 14.48 21.61 -13.54
N GLY A 175 13.37 21.98 -14.17
CA GLY A 175 13.30 22.23 -15.60
C GLY A 175 13.26 21.02 -16.54
N ASP A 176 13.46 19.82 -16.06
CA ASP A 176 13.45 18.59 -16.89
C ASP A 176 12.06 17.92 -16.88
N VAL A 177 11.02 18.70 -17.14
CA VAL A 177 9.67 18.19 -17.39
C VAL A 177 9.49 18.08 -18.89
N ARG A 178 9.42 16.85 -19.40
CA ARG A 178 9.08 16.59 -20.81
C ARG A 178 7.77 17.25 -21.14
N PRO A 179 7.58 17.79 -22.36
CA PRO A 179 6.33 18.40 -22.74
C PRO A 179 5.13 17.52 -22.37
N LEU A 180 4.24 18.04 -21.54
CA LEU A 180 3.04 17.32 -21.06
C LEU A 180 2.19 16.78 -22.22
N VAL A 181 2.26 17.45 -23.39
CA VAL A 181 1.53 17.08 -24.62
C VAL A 181 1.94 15.69 -25.13
N GLU A 182 3.23 15.32 -25.07
CA GLU A 182 3.70 14.01 -25.53
C GLU A 182 3.29 12.87 -24.57
N VAL A 183 2.99 13.19 -23.34
CA VAL A 183 2.75 12.23 -22.25
C VAL A 183 1.25 12.07 -21.94
N LEU A 184 0.38 12.94 -22.44
CA LEU A 184 -1.07 12.87 -22.21
C LEU A 184 -1.70 11.53 -22.62
N GLY A 185 -1.14 10.83 -23.62
CA GLY A 185 -1.53 9.47 -23.99
C GLY A 185 -1.06 8.36 -23.05
N ARG A 186 -0.22 8.71 -22.06
CA ARG A 186 0.36 7.80 -21.05
C ARG A 186 0.17 8.35 -19.65
N ARG A 187 -1.03 8.76 -19.33
CA ARG A 187 -1.41 9.52 -18.14
C ARG A 187 -0.91 8.91 -16.82
N GLU A 188 -1.09 7.61 -16.61
CA GLU A 188 -0.64 6.93 -15.38
C GLU A 188 0.88 7.01 -15.21
N GLN A 189 1.65 6.73 -16.27
CA GLN A 189 3.10 6.78 -16.23
C GLN A 189 3.64 8.18 -15.93
N MET A 190 2.96 9.23 -16.39
CA MET A 190 3.34 10.61 -16.08
C MET A 190 3.08 10.93 -14.60
N THR A 191 1.93 10.53 -14.08
CA THR A 191 1.58 10.74 -12.68
C THR A 191 2.59 10.08 -11.76
N ASP A 192 2.94 8.82 -12.00
CA ASP A 192 3.94 8.08 -11.23
C ASP A 192 5.32 8.75 -11.30
N GLU A 193 5.75 9.19 -12.48
CA GLU A 193 7.06 9.86 -12.64
C GLU A 193 7.12 11.18 -11.86
N ILE A 194 6.06 11.99 -11.88
CA ILE A 194 6.00 13.25 -11.12
C ILE A 194 6.01 12.96 -9.63
N ILE A 195 5.19 12.03 -9.16
CA ILE A 195 5.14 11.61 -7.75
C ILE A 195 6.52 11.13 -7.28
N GLU A 196 7.20 10.26 -8.05
CA GLU A 196 8.52 9.76 -7.68
C GLU A 196 9.58 10.87 -7.57
N ARG A 197 9.55 11.87 -8.47
CA ARG A 197 10.45 13.03 -8.38
C ARG A 197 10.16 13.88 -7.14
N CYS A 198 8.89 14.04 -6.77
CA CYS A 198 8.48 14.82 -5.59
C CYS A 198 8.85 14.14 -4.28
N LYS A 199 8.98 12.81 -4.20
CA LYS A 199 9.28 12.07 -2.96
C LYS A 199 10.58 12.51 -2.26
N GLN A 200 11.51 13.12 -2.98
CA GLN A 200 12.78 13.62 -2.43
C GLN A 200 12.71 15.09 -2.01
N MET A 201 11.57 15.76 -2.23
CA MET A 201 11.39 17.16 -1.90
C MET A 201 10.93 17.34 -0.45
N PRO A 202 11.27 18.47 0.21
CA PRO A 202 10.65 18.86 1.48
C PRO A 202 9.13 18.95 1.34
N ILE A 203 8.39 18.46 2.33
CA ILE A 203 6.93 18.39 2.28
C ILE A 203 6.27 19.77 2.06
N GLN A 204 6.83 20.83 2.64
CA GLN A 204 6.35 22.20 2.45
C GLN A 204 6.42 22.64 0.97
N ARG A 205 7.46 22.20 0.27
CA ARG A 205 7.63 22.50 -1.15
C ARG A 205 6.64 21.70 -2.02
N ILE A 206 6.30 20.48 -1.60
CA ILE A 206 5.26 19.68 -2.27
C ILE A 206 3.89 20.35 -2.10
N HIS A 207 3.54 20.79 -0.89
CA HIS A 207 2.28 21.50 -0.65
C HIS A 207 2.19 22.78 -1.49
N GLN A 208 3.27 23.59 -1.54
CA GLN A 208 3.31 24.78 -2.39
C GLN A 208 3.11 24.43 -3.88
N LEU A 209 3.72 23.34 -4.37
CA LEU A 209 3.51 22.88 -5.74
C LEU A 209 2.04 22.52 -6.00
N LEU A 210 1.38 21.83 -5.07
CA LEU A 210 -0.03 21.45 -5.19
C LEU A 210 -0.94 22.69 -5.19
N ASP A 211 -0.67 23.65 -4.32
CA ASP A 211 -1.42 24.92 -4.25
C ASP A 211 -1.27 25.72 -5.55
N ASP A 212 -0.05 25.84 -6.08
CA ASP A 212 0.23 26.55 -7.33
C ASP A 212 -0.46 25.85 -8.52
N MET A 213 -0.44 24.51 -8.56
CA MET A 213 -1.15 23.74 -9.59
C MET A 213 -2.68 23.90 -9.49
N ALA A 214 -3.22 23.87 -8.28
CA ALA A 214 -4.64 24.04 -8.04
C ALA A 214 -5.10 25.46 -8.46
N ALA A 215 -4.32 26.48 -8.12
CA ALA A 215 -4.55 27.86 -8.53
C ALA A 215 -4.52 28.02 -10.06
N GLU A 216 -3.51 27.47 -10.75
CA GLU A 216 -3.39 27.51 -12.21
C GLU A 216 -4.55 26.82 -12.90
N LEU A 217 -5.04 25.71 -12.34
CA LEU A 217 -6.20 24.99 -12.83
C LEU A 217 -7.53 25.65 -12.42
N GLY A 218 -7.53 26.62 -11.50
CA GLY A 218 -8.74 27.23 -10.95
C GLY A 218 -9.67 26.22 -10.27
N VAL A 219 -9.11 25.32 -9.48
CA VAL A 219 -9.84 24.28 -8.73
C VAL A 219 -9.42 24.26 -7.27
N SER A 220 -10.29 23.72 -6.42
CA SER A 220 -9.95 23.39 -5.04
C SER A 220 -9.55 21.93 -4.93
N LEU A 221 -8.65 21.61 -4.00
CA LEU A 221 -8.37 20.24 -3.65
C LEU A 221 -9.62 19.60 -2.99
N PRO A 222 -9.83 18.28 -3.18
CA PRO A 222 -10.96 17.60 -2.57
C PRO A 222 -10.93 17.70 -1.04
N GLN A 223 -12.12 17.89 -0.45
CA GLN A 223 -12.33 17.95 1.00
C GLN A 223 -13.33 16.88 1.43
N GLU A 224 -13.07 15.65 1.03
CA GLU A 224 -13.85 14.49 1.45
C GLU A 224 -12.97 13.51 2.21
N ARG A 225 -13.54 12.88 3.23
CA ARG A 225 -12.79 11.90 4.03
C ARG A 225 -12.55 10.61 3.24
N VAL A 226 -11.28 10.28 3.03
CA VAL A 226 -10.82 9.07 2.32
C VAL A 226 -10.14 8.06 3.24
N ILE A 227 -9.78 8.46 4.46
CA ILE A 227 -9.18 7.60 5.50
C ILE A 227 -10.26 7.28 6.55
N VAL A 228 -10.18 6.13 7.18
CA VAL A 228 -11.08 5.72 8.27
C VAL A 228 -11.11 6.76 9.40
N ASN A 229 -12.22 6.81 10.14
CA ASN A 229 -12.29 7.56 11.40
C ASN A 229 -12.14 6.61 12.60
N TRP A 230 -11.99 7.20 13.79
CA TRP A 230 -11.76 6.41 15.01
C TRP A 230 -12.97 5.53 15.41
N ASP A 231 -14.21 5.88 15.05
CA ASP A 231 -15.38 5.03 15.30
C ASP A 231 -15.34 3.77 14.43
N GLU A 232 -15.01 3.91 13.15
CA GLU A 232 -14.82 2.79 12.22
C GLU A 232 -13.63 1.89 12.66
N VAL A 233 -12.54 2.50 13.12
CA VAL A 233 -11.37 1.79 13.67
C VAL A 233 -11.77 0.98 14.91
N ARG A 234 -12.52 1.58 15.85
CA ARG A 234 -12.99 0.89 17.05
C ARG A 234 -13.95 -0.25 16.71
N GLU A 235 -14.87 -0.07 15.76
CA GLU A 235 -15.78 -1.14 15.31
C GLU A 235 -15.00 -2.32 14.71
N MET A 236 -14.04 -2.06 13.81
CA MET A 236 -13.19 -3.11 13.23
C MET A 236 -12.36 -3.82 14.30
N SER A 237 -11.83 -3.07 15.27
CA SER A 237 -11.07 -3.59 16.40
C SER A 237 -11.86 -4.60 17.22
N GLN A 238 -13.12 -4.28 17.57
CA GLN A 238 -14.03 -5.18 18.30
C GLN A 238 -14.34 -6.47 17.54
N ALA A 239 -14.20 -6.45 16.22
CA ALA A 239 -14.40 -7.62 15.36
C ALA A 239 -13.11 -8.39 15.03
N GLY A 240 -11.99 -8.07 15.69
CA GLY A 240 -10.74 -8.82 15.58
C GLY A 240 -9.73 -8.30 14.55
N VAL A 241 -9.99 -7.13 13.93
CA VAL A 241 -8.96 -6.43 13.15
C VAL A 241 -7.99 -5.76 14.12
N SER A 242 -6.68 -5.88 13.87
CA SER A 242 -5.65 -5.19 14.64
C SER A 242 -5.11 -3.97 13.89
N PHE A 243 -4.50 -3.06 14.64
CA PHE A 243 -3.97 -1.82 14.10
C PHE A 243 -2.52 -1.63 14.48
N GLY A 244 -1.69 -1.28 13.48
CA GLY A 244 -0.29 -0.92 13.64
C GLY A 244 -0.04 0.52 13.22
N SER A 245 1.15 1.02 13.47
CA SER A 245 1.53 2.39 13.10
C SER A 245 2.05 2.47 11.66
N HIS A 246 1.58 3.48 10.91
CA HIS A 246 2.15 3.92 9.64
C HIS A 246 2.69 5.35 9.74
N SER A 247 3.38 5.67 10.85
CA SER A 247 3.76 7.00 11.31
C SER A 247 2.57 7.90 11.70
N CYS A 248 2.81 9.18 11.97
CA CYS A 248 1.75 10.16 12.14
C CYS A 248 1.32 10.74 10.80
N SER A 249 2.27 11.35 10.10
CA SER A 249 2.04 12.22 8.94
C SER A 249 2.37 11.56 7.60
N HIS A 250 2.57 10.23 7.58
CA HIS A 250 2.89 9.45 6.38
C HIS A 250 4.15 9.94 5.64
N ARG A 251 5.11 10.56 6.35
CA ARG A 251 6.38 11.01 5.76
C ARG A 251 7.33 9.84 5.58
N ILE A 252 8.12 9.88 4.51
CA ILE A 252 9.18 8.89 4.26
C ILE A 252 10.28 9.06 5.30
N MET A 253 10.47 8.07 6.17
CA MET A 253 11.36 8.17 7.35
C MET A 253 12.82 8.50 7.00
N THR A 254 13.30 8.06 5.85
CA THR A 254 14.67 8.32 5.39
C THR A 254 14.90 9.73 4.85
N THR A 255 13.85 10.56 4.73
CA THR A 255 13.94 11.94 4.21
C THR A 255 13.80 13.01 5.29
N ILE A 256 13.65 12.62 6.55
CA ILE A 256 13.45 13.52 7.69
C ILE A 256 14.57 13.38 8.74
N ALA A 257 14.72 14.40 9.58
CA ALA A 257 15.74 14.41 10.62
C ALA A 257 15.49 13.32 11.68
N PRO A 258 16.54 12.76 12.30
CA PRO A 258 16.39 11.66 13.27
C PRO A 258 15.48 11.96 14.48
N ASP A 259 15.45 13.20 14.93
CA ASP A 259 14.56 13.63 16.02
C ASP A 259 13.09 13.70 15.56
N GLU A 260 12.84 14.07 14.31
CA GLU A 260 11.50 14.00 13.70
C GLU A 260 11.05 12.56 13.52
N VAL A 261 11.93 11.64 13.09
CA VAL A 261 11.63 10.20 13.04
C VAL A 261 11.14 9.70 14.39
N SER A 262 11.87 10.01 15.47
CA SER A 262 11.46 9.60 16.82
C SER A 262 10.12 10.18 17.24
N LYS A 263 9.79 11.42 16.86
CA LYS A 263 8.49 12.05 17.13
C LYS A 263 7.37 11.33 16.38
N GLU A 264 7.55 11.04 15.08
CA GLU A 264 6.60 10.29 14.24
C GLU A 264 6.29 8.91 14.85
N LEU A 265 7.33 8.18 15.28
CA LEU A 265 7.22 6.86 15.86
C LEU A 265 6.51 6.87 17.22
N LEU A 266 6.94 7.73 18.13
CA LEU A 266 6.40 7.77 19.51
C LEU A 266 4.97 8.30 19.53
N LYS A 267 4.69 9.39 18.80
CA LYS A 267 3.35 10.00 18.77
C LYS A 267 2.32 9.02 18.17
N SER A 268 2.62 8.40 17.01
CA SER A 268 1.68 7.46 16.39
C SER A 268 1.39 6.25 17.29
N LYS A 269 2.40 5.72 17.98
CA LYS A 269 2.23 4.64 18.96
C LYS A 269 1.35 5.09 20.14
N GLN A 270 1.60 6.29 20.69
CA GLN A 270 0.81 6.83 21.81
C GLN A 270 -0.65 7.05 21.43
N VAL A 271 -0.93 7.55 20.22
CA VAL A 271 -2.30 7.71 19.72
C VAL A 271 -3.01 6.37 19.64
N LEU A 272 -2.40 5.36 19.01
CA LEU A 272 -3.01 4.02 18.89
C LEU A 272 -3.26 3.36 20.26
N LEU A 273 -2.35 3.51 21.21
CA LEU A 273 -2.54 3.02 22.58
C LEU A 273 -3.65 3.79 23.32
N GLY A 274 -3.76 5.10 23.09
CA GLY A 274 -4.76 5.97 23.72
C GLY A 274 -6.19 5.70 23.23
N GLU A 275 -6.35 5.25 21.98
CA GLU A 275 -7.64 4.92 21.39
C GLU A 275 -8.25 3.59 21.88
N GLY A 276 -7.48 2.78 22.62
CA GLY A 276 -7.96 1.52 23.20
C GLY A 276 -8.34 0.45 22.17
N VAL A 277 -7.76 0.54 20.98
CA VAL A 277 -7.98 -0.41 19.87
C VAL A 277 -7.08 -1.65 20.01
N ASN A 278 -7.35 -2.69 19.25
CA ASN A 278 -6.52 -3.90 19.20
C ASN A 278 -5.17 -3.56 18.53
N TYR A 279 -4.27 -2.92 19.31
CA TYR A 279 -2.98 -2.44 18.84
C TYR A 279 -1.97 -3.59 18.75
N VAL A 280 -1.23 -3.65 17.64
CA VAL A 280 -0.08 -4.54 17.48
C VAL A 280 1.21 -3.68 17.39
N PRO A 281 2.27 -3.99 18.15
CA PRO A 281 3.49 -3.17 18.22
C PRO A 281 4.40 -3.34 17.00
N VAL A 282 3.82 -3.22 15.82
CA VAL A 282 4.50 -3.34 14.53
C VAL A 282 4.41 -2.01 13.77
N PHE A 283 5.54 -1.59 13.23
CA PHE A 283 5.63 -0.39 12.38
C PHE A 283 5.60 -0.76 10.91
N CYS A 284 4.89 -0.01 10.10
CA CYS A 284 4.94 -0.06 8.64
C CYS A 284 5.64 1.20 8.12
N TYR A 285 6.71 1.03 7.36
CA TYR A 285 7.45 2.17 6.80
C TYR A 285 6.66 2.82 5.66
N PRO A 286 6.31 4.14 5.73
CA PRO A 286 5.74 4.84 4.60
C PRO A 286 6.63 4.71 3.36
N ASN A 287 6.04 4.39 2.20
CA ASN A 287 6.74 4.06 0.96
C ASN A 287 7.71 2.85 1.06
N GLY A 288 7.81 2.19 2.21
CA GLY A 288 8.71 1.05 2.45
C GLY A 288 10.18 1.40 2.67
N ASN A 289 10.56 2.68 2.63
CA ASN A 289 11.94 3.12 2.79
C ASN A 289 12.41 2.95 4.23
N SER A 290 13.46 2.15 4.41
CA SER A 290 14.16 2.00 5.68
C SER A 290 15.64 1.70 5.46
N ASP A 291 16.46 2.08 6.43
CA ASP A 291 17.86 1.74 6.56
C ASP A 291 18.16 1.22 7.98
N PRO A 292 19.37 0.71 8.26
CA PRO A 292 19.70 0.19 9.59
C PRO A 292 19.55 1.22 10.72
N HIS A 293 19.73 2.52 10.43
CA HIS A 293 19.57 3.58 11.42
C HIS A 293 18.10 3.77 11.79
N ILE A 294 17.23 3.89 10.79
CA ILE A 294 15.77 3.99 10.98
C ILE A 294 15.24 2.73 11.70
N GLN A 295 15.68 1.53 11.30
CA GLN A 295 15.28 0.28 11.97
C GLN A 295 15.69 0.27 13.46
N SER A 296 16.87 0.81 13.79
CA SER A 296 17.32 0.95 15.17
C SER A 296 16.45 1.92 15.97
N GLN A 297 16.02 3.04 15.37
CA GLN A 297 15.10 3.99 16.00
C GLN A 297 13.72 3.39 16.24
N VAL A 298 13.16 2.63 15.27
CA VAL A 298 11.89 1.91 15.43
C VAL A 298 11.96 0.96 16.63
N ARG A 299 13.06 0.20 16.75
CA ARG A 299 13.31 -0.65 17.91
C ARG A 299 13.41 0.16 19.21
N ALA A 300 14.17 1.25 19.22
CA ALA A 300 14.37 2.10 20.39
C ALA A 300 13.07 2.75 20.88
N CYS A 301 12.12 3.04 19.96
CA CYS A 301 10.79 3.54 20.29
C CYS A 301 9.83 2.44 20.80
N GLY A 302 10.33 1.20 20.96
CA GLY A 302 9.61 0.10 21.58
C GLY A 302 8.60 -0.58 20.67
N TYR A 303 8.81 -0.57 19.35
CA TYR A 303 8.15 -1.48 18.43
C TYR A 303 8.84 -2.85 18.50
N GLU A 304 8.07 -3.91 18.35
CA GLU A 304 8.59 -5.29 18.39
C GLU A 304 9.06 -5.75 17.01
N ALA A 305 8.46 -5.23 15.95
CA ALA A 305 8.80 -5.56 14.57
C ALA A 305 8.46 -4.40 13.62
N ALA A 306 8.90 -4.53 12.36
CA ALA A 306 8.44 -3.66 11.29
C ALA A 306 8.30 -4.43 9.97
N VAL A 307 7.36 -4.00 9.12
CA VAL A 307 7.10 -4.59 7.81
C VAL A 307 7.65 -3.69 6.70
N SER A 308 8.18 -4.32 5.65
CA SER A 308 8.73 -3.64 4.47
C SER A 308 7.87 -3.89 3.22
N VAL A 309 8.23 -3.26 2.11
CA VAL A 309 7.65 -3.53 0.78
C VAL A 309 8.48 -4.54 -0.02
N GLN A 310 9.57 -5.05 0.54
CA GLN A 310 10.41 -6.03 -0.14
C GLN A 310 9.64 -7.34 -0.34
N ILE A 311 9.68 -7.85 -1.58
CA ILE A 311 8.96 -9.06 -1.92
C ILE A 311 9.68 -10.29 -1.36
N GLY A 312 8.99 -11.05 -0.53
CA GLY A 312 9.55 -12.27 0.03
C GLY A 312 8.57 -13.04 0.90
N VAL A 313 9.03 -14.20 1.37
CA VAL A 313 8.35 -15.02 2.36
C VAL A 313 9.31 -15.25 3.52
N GLU A 314 8.79 -15.38 4.73
CA GLU A 314 9.58 -15.64 5.92
C GLU A 314 9.48 -17.12 6.36
N GLY A 315 10.44 -17.55 7.17
CA GLY A 315 10.44 -18.90 7.75
C GLY A 315 10.05 -18.90 9.23
N SER A 316 10.48 -19.95 9.93
CA SER A 316 10.36 -20.08 11.39
C SER A 316 11.13 -18.99 12.17
N ARG A 317 11.97 -18.24 11.47
CA ARG A 317 12.60 -17.01 11.95
C ARG A 317 12.59 -16.00 10.80
N PRO A 318 12.22 -14.75 11.05
CA PRO A 318 12.31 -13.69 10.02
C PRO A 318 13.78 -13.39 9.74
N ARG A 319 14.07 -13.03 8.49
CA ARG A 319 15.44 -12.61 8.10
C ARG A 319 15.85 -11.33 8.83
N ASN A 320 14.92 -10.40 8.90
CA ASN A 320 15.05 -9.16 9.65
C ASN A 320 13.69 -8.81 10.28
N LEU A 321 13.62 -8.85 11.60
CA LEU A 321 12.38 -8.56 12.33
C LEU A 321 11.90 -7.12 12.15
N PHE A 322 12.83 -6.21 11.82
CA PHE A 322 12.54 -4.80 11.53
C PHE A 322 12.46 -4.48 10.04
N ALA A 323 12.36 -5.50 9.18
CA ALA A 323 12.08 -5.37 7.75
C ALA A 323 11.46 -6.67 7.22
N ILE A 324 10.35 -7.11 7.81
CA ILE A 324 9.62 -8.33 7.41
C ILE A 324 9.18 -8.17 5.95
N ASN A 325 9.49 -9.17 5.13
CA ASN A 325 9.13 -9.17 3.71
C ASN A 325 7.62 -9.36 3.53
N ARG A 326 7.06 -8.69 2.55
CA ARG A 326 5.65 -8.81 2.20
C ARG A 326 5.44 -9.09 0.70
N VAL A 327 4.26 -9.56 0.35
CA VAL A 327 3.84 -9.75 -1.05
C VAL A 327 2.77 -8.72 -1.37
N GLY A 328 3.12 -7.73 -2.17
CA GLY A 328 2.18 -6.70 -2.65
C GLY A 328 1.12 -7.30 -3.59
N ILE A 329 -0.14 -6.98 -3.33
CA ILE A 329 -1.32 -7.48 -4.03
C ILE A 329 -2.06 -6.31 -4.65
N HIS A 330 -2.15 -6.33 -5.99
CA HIS A 330 -2.85 -5.29 -6.76
C HIS A 330 -3.51 -5.88 -8.02
N ASN A 331 -4.53 -5.21 -8.51
CA ASN A 331 -5.47 -5.75 -9.48
C ASN A 331 -4.84 -6.13 -10.83
N ASP A 332 -3.86 -5.39 -11.30
CA ASP A 332 -3.19 -5.62 -12.59
C ASP A 332 -2.36 -6.93 -12.63
N VAL A 333 -2.01 -7.48 -11.48
CA VAL A 333 -1.20 -8.72 -11.39
C VAL A 333 -1.88 -9.88 -10.68
N THR A 334 -3.04 -9.66 -10.02
CA THR A 334 -3.71 -10.67 -9.19
C THR A 334 -5.24 -10.74 -9.42
N ASN A 335 -5.77 -10.16 -10.49
CA ASN A 335 -7.21 -10.06 -10.74
C ASN A 335 -7.92 -11.40 -11.03
N THR A 336 -7.22 -12.52 -11.02
CA THR A 336 -7.78 -13.87 -11.10
C THR A 336 -7.10 -14.79 -10.11
N ILE A 337 -7.80 -15.85 -9.67
CA ILE A 337 -7.22 -16.83 -8.74
C ILE A 337 -5.96 -17.52 -9.26
N PRO A 338 -5.84 -17.91 -10.54
CA PRO A 338 -4.56 -18.41 -11.05
C PRO A 338 -3.40 -17.40 -10.92
N LEU A 339 -3.61 -16.13 -11.25
CA LEU A 339 -2.60 -15.08 -11.11
C LEU A 339 -2.27 -14.82 -9.64
N PHE A 340 -3.27 -14.78 -8.76
CA PHE A 340 -3.06 -14.65 -7.32
C PHE A 340 -2.28 -15.84 -6.75
N SER A 341 -2.67 -17.07 -7.13
CA SER A 341 -1.92 -18.29 -6.75
C SER A 341 -0.47 -18.25 -7.24
N TRP A 342 -0.23 -17.79 -8.47
CA TRP A 342 1.11 -17.60 -9.01
C TRP A 342 1.90 -16.52 -8.26
N ARG A 343 1.25 -15.40 -7.87
CA ARG A 343 1.87 -14.33 -7.09
C ARG A 343 2.35 -14.82 -5.72
N LEU A 344 1.54 -15.66 -5.06
CA LEU A 344 1.85 -16.18 -3.72
C LEU A 344 2.84 -17.34 -3.73
N PHE A 345 2.70 -18.26 -4.67
CA PHE A 345 3.37 -19.56 -4.64
C PHE A 345 4.30 -19.80 -5.85
N GLY A 346 4.31 -18.92 -6.83
CA GLY A 346 5.24 -18.96 -7.95
C GLY A 346 6.67 -18.60 -7.55
N PRO A 347 7.59 -18.53 -8.52
CA PRO A 347 8.93 -18.02 -8.29
C PRO A 347 8.86 -16.55 -7.86
N LEU A 348 9.39 -16.25 -6.70
CA LEU A 348 9.55 -14.87 -6.27
C LEU A 348 10.71 -14.20 -7.03
N PRO A 349 10.61 -12.91 -7.36
CA PRO A 349 11.76 -12.18 -7.87
C PRO A 349 12.94 -12.34 -6.92
N ARG A 350 14.14 -12.54 -7.45
CA ARG A 350 15.34 -12.48 -6.61
C ARG A 350 15.44 -11.04 -6.11
N SER A 351 15.58 -10.86 -4.79
CA SER A 351 15.96 -9.58 -4.22
C SER A 351 17.27 -9.15 -4.87
N ALA A 352 17.27 -7.97 -5.49
CA ALA A 352 18.47 -7.37 -6.04
C ALA A 352 19.47 -7.08 -4.92
#